data_72ce0f6396b3a3ec10cbc5781d09b5d3
#
_entry.id   72ce0f6396b3a3ec10cbc5781d09b5d3
#
_cell.length_a   1.000
_cell.length_b   1.000
_cell.length_c   1.000
_cell.angle_alpha   90.00
_cell.angle_beta   90.00
_cell.angle_gamma   90.00
#
_symmetry.space_group_name_H-M   'P 1'
#
loop_
_entity.id
_entity.type
_entity.pdbx_description
1 polymer ?
#
loop_
_entity_poly.entity_id
_entity_poly.type
_entity_poly.pdbx_seq_one_letter_code
_entity_poly.pdbx_strand_id
1 'polypeptide(L)'
;MKKILLILVLLVSGFVSKAQQDPMYSMYMFNHMAINPAYAGSLDHLQAVGLFRRQWLDFPGSPRTANLTVHAPTKNEQVGLGFSFVNDQVGDMSTNAFMAAYAYHLKFKKSRLSLGLQAGARNFSLNLNEIQLSPDQGFDEAFQGNISQWSFNFGAGAFWYSDNWYVSLGIPNLRNNIISAQQVQTTYVARNRTHANLSAGFVTELSPIFKLKPSFMIKQVAGAPVQVDLNANLYWLDIIGLGLSYRSGDALVTLLEIQLNRNLRIGYAYDQTVSKLSGNVGGTHEIMLRTDFGFNKNKTLTPRYF
;
A
#
# COMPACT_ATOMS: atom_id res chain seq x y z
N MET A 1 -13.73 41.20 -12.49
CA MET A 1 -13.02 40.36 -11.53
C MET A 1 -13.90 39.35 -10.80
N LYS A 2 -15.04 39.73 -10.18
CA LYS A 2 -15.93 38.78 -9.46
C LYS A 2 -16.50 37.66 -10.35
N LYS A 3 -16.84 37.93 -11.62
CA LYS A 3 -17.33 36.92 -12.58
C LYS A 3 -16.28 35.93 -13.01
N ILE A 4 -15.01 36.34 -13.12
CA ILE A 4 -13.86 35.47 -13.45
C ILE A 4 -13.56 34.53 -12.27
N LEU A 5 -13.64 35.05 -11.05
CA LEU A 5 -13.46 34.25 -9.83
C LEU A 5 -14.56 33.19 -9.68
N LEU A 6 -15.80 33.52 -10.04
CA LEU A 6 -16.94 32.59 -10.02
C LEU A 6 -16.79 31.48 -11.07
N ILE A 7 -16.28 31.79 -12.26
CA ILE A 7 -15.98 30.83 -13.32
C ILE A 7 -14.83 29.92 -12.91
N LEU A 8 -13.79 30.46 -12.26
CA LEU A 8 -12.67 29.67 -11.72
C LEU A 8 -13.14 28.69 -10.62
N VAL A 9 -14.03 29.12 -9.72
CA VAL A 9 -14.61 28.29 -8.67
C VAL A 9 -15.54 27.21 -9.27
N LEU A 10 -16.31 27.50 -10.31
CA LEU A 10 -17.12 26.52 -11.01
C LEU A 10 -16.31 25.50 -11.82
N LEU A 11 -15.17 25.88 -12.37
CA LEU A 11 -14.24 24.98 -13.05
C LEU A 11 -13.52 24.02 -12.08
N VAL A 12 -13.33 24.40 -10.83
CA VAL A 12 -12.71 23.54 -9.78
C VAL A 12 -13.70 22.55 -9.18
N SER A 13 -15.02 22.82 -9.23
CA SER A 13 -16.06 21.97 -8.64
C SER A 13 -16.52 20.79 -9.53
N GLY A 14 -16.01 20.66 -10.76
CA GLY A 14 -16.49 19.68 -11.76
C GLY A 14 -15.86 18.29 -11.72
N PHE A 15 -14.88 18.00 -10.84
CA PHE A 15 -14.24 16.69 -10.80
C PHE A 15 -14.93 15.73 -9.83
N VAL A 16 -16.06 15.17 -10.23
CA VAL A 16 -16.58 13.94 -9.61
C VAL A 16 -15.70 12.78 -10.09
N SER A 17 -14.62 12.52 -9.40
CA SER A 17 -13.73 11.41 -9.72
C SER A 17 -14.33 10.10 -9.22
N LYS A 18 -14.77 9.26 -10.13
CA LYS A 18 -15.04 7.83 -9.88
C LYS A 18 -13.76 7.07 -10.25
N ALA A 19 -12.87 6.84 -9.32
CA ALA A 19 -11.66 6.07 -9.56
C ALA A 19 -11.60 4.91 -8.57
N GLN A 20 -11.46 3.67 -9.08
CA GLN A 20 -11.00 2.56 -8.26
C GLN A 20 -9.57 2.88 -7.80
N GLN A 21 -9.33 2.76 -6.49
CA GLN A 21 -8.02 2.95 -5.89
C GLN A 21 -7.43 1.59 -5.56
N ASP A 22 -6.11 1.44 -5.73
CA ASP A 22 -5.40 0.30 -5.15
C ASP A 22 -5.52 0.32 -3.62
N PRO A 23 -5.41 -0.85 -2.95
CA PRO A 23 -5.48 -0.92 -1.50
C PRO A 23 -4.50 0.04 -0.84
N MET A 24 -4.95 0.72 0.21
CA MET A 24 -4.12 1.56 1.05
C MET A 24 -3.71 0.81 2.30
N TYR A 25 -2.44 0.97 2.71
CA TYR A 25 -1.91 0.38 3.92
C TYR A 25 -1.58 1.49 4.92
N SER A 26 -1.94 1.30 6.17
CA SER A 26 -1.58 2.23 7.24
C SER A 26 -0.18 1.96 7.77
N MET A 27 0.30 0.73 7.61
CA MET A 27 1.64 0.29 8.03
C MET A 27 2.66 0.25 6.87
N TYR A 28 2.44 1.04 5.79
CA TYR A 28 3.33 1.05 4.62
C TYR A 28 4.79 1.40 4.96
N MET A 29 5.04 2.19 6.03
CA MET A 29 6.39 2.56 6.47
C MET A 29 7.18 1.37 7.05
N PHE A 30 6.54 0.23 7.25
CA PHE A 30 7.16 -1.03 7.67
C PHE A 30 7.20 -2.05 6.54
N ASN A 31 6.53 -1.79 5.42
CA ASN A 31 6.49 -2.62 4.23
C ASN A 31 6.60 -1.78 2.95
N HIS A 32 7.76 -1.16 2.74
CA HIS A 32 8.00 -0.34 1.54
C HIS A 32 7.90 -1.13 0.23
N MET A 33 8.14 -2.46 0.27
CA MET A 33 8.01 -3.32 -0.89
C MET A 33 6.60 -3.31 -1.49
N ALA A 34 5.56 -3.09 -0.67
CA ALA A 34 4.17 -3.02 -1.14
C ALA A 34 3.89 -1.79 -2.01
N ILE A 35 4.69 -0.72 -1.88
CA ILE A 35 4.48 0.57 -2.58
C ILE A 35 5.62 0.95 -3.54
N ASN A 36 6.78 0.28 -3.45
CA ASN A 36 7.95 0.61 -4.27
C ASN A 36 8.80 -0.64 -4.56
N PRO A 37 8.89 -1.09 -5.82
CA PRO A 37 9.72 -2.25 -6.18
C PRO A 37 11.22 -2.05 -5.97
N ALA A 38 11.70 -0.80 -5.93
CA ALA A 38 13.11 -0.50 -5.67
C ALA A 38 13.55 -0.84 -4.24
N TYR A 39 12.62 -1.11 -3.33
CA TYR A 39 12.92 -1.57 -1.98
C TYR A 39 13.38 -3.03 -1.94
N ALA A 40 13.12 -3.83 -3.00
CA ALA A 40 13.52 -5.24 -3.04
C ALA A 40 15.02 -5.39 -2.78
N GLY A 41 15.39 -6.23 -1.80
CA GLY A 41 16.78 -6.50 -1.42
C GLY A 41 17.55 -5.33 -0.81
N SER A 42 16.85 -4.27 -0.36
CA SER A 42 17.50 -3.13 0.34
C SER A 42 18.12 -3.51 1.68
N LEU A 43 17.58 -4.54 2.32
CA LEU A 43 18.12 -5.13 3.55
C LEU A 43 19.22 -6.12 3.21
N ASP A 44 20.06 -6.48 4.20
CA ASP A 44 21.14 -7.45 4.06
C ASP A 44 20.71 -8.91 4.34
N HIS A 45 19.40 -9.14 4.44
CA HIS A 45 18.80 -10.43 4.79
C HIS A 45 17.48 -10.63 4.00
N LEU A 46 16.93 -11.84 4.08
CA LEU A 46 15.60 -12.11 3.58
C LEU A 46 14.57 -11.56 4.56
N GLN A 47 13.63 -10.79 4.06
CA GLN A 47 12.49 -10.32 4.83
C GLN A 47 11.20 -10.83 4.20
N ALA A 48 10.26 -11.26 5.03
CA ALA A 48 8.89 -11.54 4.65
C ALA A 48 7.94 -10.72 5.53
N VAL A 49 6.95 -10.08 4.89
CA VAL A 49 5.93 -9.29 5.60
C VAL A 49 4.55 -9.74 5.12
N GLY A 50 3.75 -10.24 6.06
CA GLY A 50 2.32 -10.47 5.88
C GLY A 50 1.53 -9.33 6.50
N LEU A 51 0.52 -8.85 5.81
CA LEU A 51 -0.35 -7.78 6.26
C LEU A 51 -1.80 -8.14 5.94
N PHE A 52 -2.67 -7.94 6.91
CA PHE A 52 -4.11 -8.09 6.76
C PHE A 52 -4.81 -6.83 7.24
N ARG A 53 -5.66 -6.27 6.38
CA ARG A 53 -6.43 -5.06 6.63
C ARG A 53 -7.92 -5.32 6.45
N ARG A 54 -8.73 -4.89 7.39
CA ARG A 54 -10.19 -4.83 7.28
C ARG A 54 -10.64 -3.39 7.48
N GLN A 55 -11.11 -2.80 6.40
CA GLN A 55 -11.48 -1.40 6.36
C GLN A 55 -12.98 -1.26 6.71
N TRP A 56 -13.33 -0.21 7.45
CA TRP A 56 -14.72 0.16 7.80
C TRP A 56 -15.51 -1.01 8.37
N LEU A 57 -15.14 -1.45 9.56
CA LEU A 57 -15.92 -2.44 10.29
C LEU A 57 -17.39 -2.00 10.36
N ASP A 58 -18.28 -2.95 10.39
CA ASP A 58 -19.75 -2.76 10.46
C ASP A 58 -20.37 -2.20 9.16
N PHE A 59 -19.60 -2.02 8.11
CA PHE A 59 -20.14 -1.69 6.78
C PHE A 59 -20.23 -2.95 5.92
N PRO A 60 -21.44 -3.34 5.45
CA PRO A 60 -21.63 -4.51 4.60
C PRO A 60 -20.78 -4.40 3.31
N GLY A 61 -20.09 -5.47 2.94
CA GLY A 61 -19.20 -5.47 1.77
C GLY A 61 -17.92 -4.65 1.94
N SER A 62 -17.56 -4.30 3.17
CA SER A 62 -16.36 -3.51 3.48
C SER A 62 -15.06 -4.13 2.93
N PRO A 63 -14.09 -3.31 2.48
CA PRO A 63 -12.85 -3.80 1.90
C PRO A 63 -12.04 -4.67 2.86
N ARG A 64 -11.50 -5.78 2.32
CA ARG A 64 -10.56 -6.67 3.00
C ARG A 64 -9.35 -6.86 2.10
N THR A 65 -8.18 -6.60 2.64
CA THR A 65 -6.93 -6.73 1.90
C THR A 65 -5.98 -7.64 2.65
N ALA A 66 -5.43 -8.65 1.96
CA ALA A 66 -4.30 -9.41 2.41
C ALA A 66 -3.11 -9.13 1.48
N ASN A 67 -1.95 -8.86 2.07
CA ASN A 67 -0.71 -8.63 1.33
C ASN A 67 0.39 -9.50 1.90
N LEU A 68 1.17 -10.12 1.03
CA LEU A 68 2.40 -10.83 1.36
C LEU A 68 3.51 -10.27 0.49
N THR A 69 4.59 -9.81 1.10
CA THR A 69 5.81 -9.44 0.41
C THR A 69 6.98 -10.24 0.93
N VAL A 70 7.84 -10.66 0.02
CA VAL A 70 9.10 -11.35 0.35
C VAL A 70 10.18 -10.75 -0.53
N HIS A 71 11.32 -10.39 0.07
CA HIS A 71 12.46 -9.91 -0.70
C HIS A 71 13.78 -10.26 -0.04
N ALA A 72 14.83 -10.33 -0.86
CA ALA A 72 16.18 -10.60 -0.42
C ALA A 72 17.20 -9.98 -1.37
N PRO A 73 18.39 -9.60 -0.88
CA PRO A 73 19.53 -9.29 -1.74
C PRO A 73 20.16 -10.56 -2.30
N THR A 74 20.83 -10.43 -3.44
CA THR A 74 21.78 -11.45 -3.92
C THR A 74 23.07 -11.41 -3.10
N LYS A 75 23.93 -12.43 -3.25
CA LYS A 75 25.18 -12.57 -2.46
C LYS A 75 26.11 -11.34 -2.55
N ASN A 76 26.14 -10.64 -3.67
CA ASN A 76 26.96 -9.45 -3.86
C ASN A 76 26.27 -8.15 -3.44
N GLU A 77 25.04 -8.22 -2.97
CA GLU A 77 24.18 -7.08 -2.56
C GLU A 77 24.01 -5.99 -3.63
N GLN A 78 24.29 -6.29 -4.91
CA GLN A 78 24.06 -5.36 -6.01
C GLN A 78 22.69 -5.49 -6.62
N VAL A 79 22.06 -6.65 -6.44
CA VAL A 79 20.75 -6.96 -6.96
C VAL A 79 19.85 -7.40 -5.81
N GLY A 80 18.66 -6.88 -5.78
CA GLY A 80 17.56 -7.32 -4.93
C GLY A 80 16.48 -8.01 -5.76
N LEU A 81 15.95 -9.09 -5.23
CA LEU A 81 14.80 -9.79 -5.79
C LEU A 81 13.64 -9.70 -4.79
N GLY A 82 12.43 -9.57 -5.31
CA GLY A 82 11.23 -9.49 -4.50
C GLY A 82 10.05 -10.15 -5.17
N PHE A 83 9.10 -10.54 -4.34
CA PHE A 83 7.81 -11.06 -4.74
C PHE A 83 6.74 -10.42 -3.86
N SER A 84 5.61 -10.06 -4.46
CA SER A 84 4.43 -9.64 -3.70
C SER A 84 3.18 -10.33 -4.21
N PHE A 85 2.31 -10.66 -3.27
CA PHE A 85 0.96 -11.14 -3.51
C PHE A 85 -0.01 -10.22 -2.77
N VAL A 86 -1.06 -9.79 -3.48
CA VAL A 86 -2.15 -9.00 -2.91
C VAL A 86 -3.46 -9.68 -3.27
N ASN A 87 -4.29 -9.93 -2.27
CA ASN A 87 -5.70 -10.25 -2.44
C ASN A 87 -6.51 -9.09 -1.84
N ASP A 88 -7.32 -8.46 -2.66
CA ASP A 88 -8.18 -7.35 -2.27
C ASP A 88 -9.63 -7.67 -2.64
N GLN A 89 -10.52 -7.59 -1.67
CA GLN A 89 -11.94 -7.89 -1.83
C GLN A 89 -12.78 -6.69 -1.37
N VAL A 90 -13.71 -6.27 -2.21
CA VAL A 90 -14.67 -5.19 -1.93
C VAL A 90 -16.06 -5.65 -2.39
N GLY A 91 -16.95 -5.97 -1.45
CA GLY A 91 -18.21 -6.63 -1.77
C GLY A 91 -17.97 -7.93 -2.55
N ASP A 92 -18.60 -8.06 -3.70
CA ASP A 92 -18.53 -9.23 -4.60
C ASP A 92 -17.37 -9.13 -5.60
N MET A 93 -16.59 -8.04 -5.57
CA MET A 93 -15.39 -7.85 -6.36
C MET A 93 -14.17 -8.39 -5.63
N SER A 94 -13.32 -9.14 -6.33
CA SER A 94 -12.03 -9.59 -5.83
C SER A 94 -10.92 -9.31 -6.84
N THR A 95 -9.76 -8.92 -6.34
CA THR A 95 -8.55 -8.72 -7.13
C THR A 95 -7.40 -9.51 -6.52
N ASN A 96 -6.79 -10.38 -7.30
CA ASN A 96 -5.57 -11.08 -6.93
C ASN A 96 -4.43 -10.58 -7.80
N ALA A 97 -3.35 -10.09 -7.20
CA ALA A 97 -2.19 -9.59 -7.91
C ALA A 97 -0.91 -10.32 -7.46
N PHE A 98 -0.12 -10.76 -8.43
CA PHE A 98 1.17 -11.45 -8.24
C PHE A 98 2.22 -10.62 -8.97
N MET A 99 3.22 -10.11 -8.25
CA MET A 99 4.26 -9.26 -8.81
C MET A 99 5.64 -9.79 -8.42
N ALA A 100 6.54 -9.89 -9.40
CA ALA A 100 7.95 -10.11 -9.18
C ALA A 100 8.70 -8.78 -9.35
N ALA A 101 9.63 -8.49 -8.46
CA ALA A 101 10.43 -7.28 -8.47
C ALA A 101 11.92 -7.60 -8.61
N TYR A 102 12.59 -6.74 -9.35
CA TYR A 102 14.03 -6.69 -9.53
C TYR A 102 14.52 -5.29 -9.20
N ALA A 103 15.53 -5.17 -8.35
CA ALA A 103 16.12 -3.89 -8.00
C ALA A 103 17.65 -3.94 -8.15
N TYR A 104 18.23 -2.89 -8.70
CA TYR A 104 19.68 -2.71 -8.83
C TYR A 104 20.16 -1.63 -7.87
N HIS A 105 21.16 -1.96 -7.04
CA HIS A 105 21.68 -1.11 -5.97
C HIS A 105 23.00 -0.45 -6.36
N LEU A 106 22.96 0.86 -6.53
CA LEU A 106 24.15 1.71 -6.69
C LEU A 106 24.68 2.09 -5.31
N LYS A 107 25.90 1.67 -4.99
CA LYS A 107 26.55 1.93 -3.69
C LYS A 107 27.35 3.22 -3.75
N PHE A 108 27.05 4.16 -2.85
CA PHE A 108 27.84 5.35 -2.57
C PHE A 108 28.54 5.22 -1.22
N LYS A 109 29.40 6.18 -0.88
CA LYS A 109 30.18 6.12 0.39
C LYS A 109 29.31 5.99 1.65
N LYS A 110 28.16 6.68 1.71
CA LYS A 110 27.28 6.74 2.91
C LYS A 110 25.80 6.48 2.60
N SER A 111 25.48 6.10 1.37
CA SER A 111 24.10 5.87 0.96
C SER A 111 24.04 4.86 -0.18
N ARG A 112 22.86 4.38 -0.49
CA ARG A 112 22.57 3.50 -1.62
C ARG A 112 21.38 4.06 -2.39
N LEU A 113 21.46 4.05 -3.71
CA LEU A 113 20.34 4.32 -4.60
C LEU A 113 19.94 3.02 -5.28
N SER A 114 18.72 2.59 -5.03
CA SER A 114 18.13 1.42 -5.65
C SER A 114 17.17 1.85 -6.74
N LEU A 115 17.29 1.26 -7.92
CA LEU A 115 16.37 1.43 -9.04
C LEU A 115 15.65 0.10 -9.26
N GLY A 116 14.33 0.10 -9.18
CA GLY A 116 13.53 -1.11 -9.21
C GLY A 116 12.51 -1.14 -10.32
N LEU A 117 12.29 -2.33 -10.84
CA LEU A 117 11.22 -2.65 -11.77
C LEU A 117 10.43 -3.82 -11.20
N GLN A 118 9.14 -3.87 -11.49
CA GLN A 118 8.32 -5.03 -11.22
C GLN A 118 7.44 -5.36 -12.41
N ALA A 119 7.12 -6.64 -12.54
CA ALA A 119 6.18 -7.14 -13.53
C ALA A 119 5.37 -8.28 -12.92
N GLY A 120 4.13 -8.44 -13.40
CA GLY A 120 3.28 -9.50 -12.90
C GLY A 120 1.91 -9.51 -13.54
N ALA A 121 1.04 -10.35 -12.97
CA ALA A 121 -0.31 -10.54 -13.42
C ALA A 121 -1.30 -10.20 -12.31
N ARG A 122 -2.43 -9.64 -12.71
CA ARG A 122 -3.57 -9.33 -11.86
C ARG A 122 -4.80 -10.01 -12.44
N ASN A 123 -5.52 -10.72 -11.59
CA ASN A 123 -6.84 -11.26 -11.90
C ASN A 123 -7.89 -10.41 -11.19
N PHE A 124 -8.81 -9.87 -11.95
CA PHE A 124 -10.02 -9.25 -11.44
C PHE A 124 -11.17 -10.23 -11.58
N SER A 125 -11.97 -10.39 -10.53
CA SER A 125 -13.17 -11.21 -10.57
C SER A 125 -14.34 -10.47 -9.93
N LEU A 126 -15.53 -10.68 -10.49
CA LEU A 126 -16.80 -10.15 -9.99
C LEU A 126 -17.82 -11.26 -10.06
N ASN A 127 -18.41 -11.60 -8.91
CA ASN A 127 -19.47 -12.60 -8.82
C ASN A 127 -20.85 -11.91 -8.93
N LEU A 128 -21.42 -11.95 -10.10
CA LEU A 128 -22.74 -11.34 -10.35
C LEU A 128 -23.90 -12.12 -9.73
N ASN A 129 -23.72 -13.44 -9.48
CA ASN A 129 -24.78 -14.28 -8.93
C ASN A 129 -25.09 -13.98 -7.46
N GLU A 130 -24.17 -13.34 -6.73
CA GLU A 130 -24.36 -12.97 -5.31
C GLU A 130 -25.00 -11.58 -5.17
N ILE A 131 -25.14 -10.82 -6.26
CA ILE A 131 -25.78 -9.51 -6.23
C ILE A 131 -27.28 -9.69 -6.00
N GLN A 132 -27.75 -9.27 -4.84
CA GLN A 132 -29.16 -9.26 -4.52
C GLN A 132 -29.84 -8.08 -5.21
N LEU A 133 -30.68 -8.38 -6.19
CA LEU A 133 -31.57 -7.40 -6.80
C LEU A 133 -32.75 -7.10 -5.86
N SER A 134 -33.32 -5.91 -5.99
CA SER A 134 -34.54 -5.58 -5.24
C SER A 134 -35.62 -6.63 -5.53
N PRO A 135 -36.41 -7.07 -4.52
CA PRO A 135 -37.44 -8.10 -4.70
C PRO A 135 -38.43 -7.83 -5.83
N ASP A 136 -38.62 -6.56 -6.19
CA ASP A 136 -39.55 -6.14 -7.24
C ASP A 136 -38.97 -6.17 -8.66
N GLN A 137 -37.67 -6.42 -8.82
CA GLN A 137 -36.99 -6.39 -10.13
C GLN A 137 -36.93 -7.74 -10.85
N GLY A 138 -37.29 -8.83 -10.17
CA GLY A 138 -37.27 -10.15 -10.77
C GLY A 138 -35.88 -10.62 -11.23
N PHE A 139 -35.87 -11.61 -12.08
CA PHE A 139 -34.68 -12.20 -12.66
C PHE A 139 -34.14 -11.32 -13.80
N ASP A 140 -32.89 -10.83 -13.70
CA ASP A 140 -32.21 -10.05 -14.73
C ASP A 140 -31.01 -10.84 -15.26
N GLU A 141 -31.04 -11.22 -16.54
CA GLU A 141 -29.96 -11.96 -17.20
C GLU A 141 -28.64 -11.19 -17.22
N ALA A 142 -28.65 -9.87 -17.09
CA ALA A 142 -27.44 -9.04 -17.04
C ALA A 142 -26.61 -9.26 -15.77
N PHE A 143 -27.23 -9.80 -14.72
CA PHE A 143 -26.56 -10.09 -13.44
C PHE A 143 -26.27 -11.58 -13.25
N GLN A 144 -26.14 -12.34 -14.34
CA GLN A 144 -25.76 -13.74 -14.27
C GLN A 144 -24.29 -13.99 -14.62
N GLY A 145 -23.71 -14.97 -13.91
CA GLY A 145 -22.38 -15.47 -14.21
C GLY A 145 -21.26 -14.75 -13.44
N ASN A 146 -20.06 -15.16 -13.72
CA ASN A 146 -18.85 -14.64 -13.10
C ASN A 146 -17.98 -13.96 -14.16
N ILE A 147 -17.55 -12.74 -13.86
CA ILE A 147 -16.56 -12.05 -14.68
C ILE A 147 -15.20 -12.35 -14.08
N SER A 148 -14.28 -12.88 -14.88
CA SER A 148 -12.88 -13.08 -14.49
C SER A 148 -11.98 -12.61 -15.61
N GLN A 149 -11.08 -11.67 -15.33
CA GLN A 149 -10.19 -11.11 -16.34
C GLN A 149 -8.76 -10.99 -15.79
N TRP A 150 -7.82 -11.58 -16.52
CA TRP A 150 -6.40 -11.41 -16.26
C TRP A 150 -5.85 -10.20 -17.00
N SER A 151 -4.93 -9.51 -16.37
CA SER A 151 -4.20 -8.39 -16.96
C SER A 151 -2.75 -8.41 -16.49
N PHE A 152 -1.83 -8.02 -17.36
CA PHE A 152 -0.42 -7.80 -16.98
C PHE A 152 -0.23 -6.39 -16.46
N ASN A 153 0.63 -6.26 -15.45
CA ASN A 153 0.98 -4.99 -14.87
C ASN A 153 2.49 -4.86 -14.70
N PHE A 154 2.95 -3.62 -14.74
CA PHE A 154 4.35 -3.24 -14.57
C PHE A 154 4.43 -2.12 -13.56
N GLY A 155 5.55 -2.04 -12.89
CA GLY A 155 5.84 -0.95 -11.96
C GLY A 155 7.32 -0.60 -11.98
N ALA A 156 7.62 0.60 -11.50
CA ALA A 156 8.98 1.11 -11.39
C ALA A 156 9.13 1.93 -10.12
N GLY A 157 10.38 2.11 -9.68
CA GLY A 157 10.66 2.95 -8.55
C GLY A 157 12.12 3.27 -8.38
N ALA A 158 12.36 4.22 -7.48
CA ALA A 158 13.68 4.59 -6.98
C ALA A 158 13.61 4.67 -5.45
N PHE A 159 14.62 4.16 -4.79
CA PHE A 159 14.74 4.16 -3.33
C PHE A 159 16.15 4.58 -2.94
N TRP A 160 16.30 5.79 -2.43
CA TRP A 160 17.57 6.34 -2.00
C TRP A 160 17.62 6.34 -0.48
N TYR A 161 18.57 5.65 0.10
CA TYR A 161 18.58 5.41 1.53
C TYR A 161 19.99 5.32 2.12
N SER A 162 20.04 5.52 3.41
CA SER A 162 21.19 5.38 4.30
C SER A 162 20.73 4.61 5.54
N ASP A 163 21.57 4.49 6.54
CA ASP A 163 21.24 3.79 7.79
C ASP A 163 20.15 4.51 8.59
N ASN A 164 20.02 5.84 8.42
CA ASN A 164 19.12 6.67 9.22
C ASN A 164 18.14 7.56 8.44
N TRP A 165 18.10 7.50 7.11
CA TRP A 165 17.12 8.23 6.31
C TRP A 165 16.84 7.53 4.99
N TYR A 166 15.70 7.83 4.39
CA TYR A 166 15.34 7.39 3.05
C TYR A 166 14.50 8.43 2.31
N VAL A 167 14.55 8.36 0.98
CA VAL A 167 13.63 8.98 0.03
C VAL A 167 13.19 7.92 -0.97
N SER A 168 11.90 7.79 -1.19
CA SER A 168 11.29 6.74 -1.99
C SER A 168 10.33 7.34 -3.01
N LEU A 169 10.48 6.95 -4.27
CA LEU A 169 9.53 7.23 -5.34
C LEU A 169 9.11 5.89 -5.96
N GLY A 170 7.85 5.51 -5.79
CA GLY A 170 7.31 4.26 -6.30
C GLY A 170 6.08 4.47 -7.17
N ILE A 171 6.04 3.77 -8.29
CA ILE A 171 4.88 3.68 -9.18
C ILE A 171 4.61 2.19 -9.39
N PRO A 172 3.88 1.54 -8.46
CA PRO A 172 3.68 0.10 -8.49
C PRO A 172 2.81 -0.36 -9.66
N ASN A 173 1.99 0.51 -10.22
CA ASN A 173 1.06 0.22 -11.31
C ASN A 173 1.20 1.26 -12.41
N LEU A 174 1.98 0.97 -13.46
CA LEU A 174 2.17 1.86 -14.62
C LEU A 174 1.07 1.71 -15.66
N ARG A 175 0.46 0.52 -15.75
CA ARG A 175 -0.53 0.25 -16.77
C ARG A 175 -1.95 0.53 -16.26
N ASN A 176 -2.66 1.41 -16.96
CA ASN A 176 -4.09 1.61 -16.80
C ASN A 176 -4.84 0.48 -17.52
N ASN A 177 -5.18 -0.58 -16.80
CA ASN A 177 -5.96 -1.68 -17.37
C ASN A 177 -7.43 -1.29 -17.38
N ILE A 178 -8.07 -1.48 -18.54
CA ILE A 178 -9.51 -1.38 -18.69
C ILE A 178 -10.04 -2.80 -18.48
N ILE A 179 -10.90 -2.96 -17.50
CA ILE A 179 -11.63 -4.19 -17.26
C ILE A 179 -12.99 -3.99 -17.90
N SER A 180 -13.22 -4.67 -19.02
CA SER A 180 -14.50 -4.65 -19.71
C SER A 180 -15.05 -6.06 -19.77
N ALA A 181 -16.28 -6.23 -19.33
CA ALA A 181 -17.04 -7.44 -19.59
C ALA A 181 -18.27 -7.05 -20.40
N GLN A 182 -18.36 -7.61 -21.57
CA GLN A 182 -19.53 -7.45 -22.42
C GLN A 182 -20.47 -8.61 -22.16
N GLN A 183 -21.49 -8.37 -21.38
CA GLN A 183 -22.55 -9.35 -21.13
C GLN A 183 -23.89 -8.70 -21.47
N VAL A 184 -24.64 -9.32 -22.36
CA VAL A 184 -26.03 -8.97 -22.76
C VAL A 184 -26.32 -7.46 -22.70
N GLN A 185 -25.82 -6.68 -23.65
CA GLN A 185 -26.09 -5.21 -23.83
C GLN A 185 -25.48 -4.29 -22.76
N THR A 186 -24.82 -4.77 -21.74
CA THR A 186 -24.20 -3.92 -20.69
C THR A 186 -22.68 -4.08 -20.69
N THR A 187 -21.95 -2.96 -20.82
CA THR A 187 -20.50 -2.94 -20.73
C THR A 187 -20.10 -2.45 -19.34
N TYR A 188 -19.56 -3.33 -18.52
CA TYR A 188 -18.94 -2.93 -17.25
C TYR A 188 -17.51 -2.47 -17.52
N VAL A 189 -17.18 -1.27 -17.07
CA VAL A 189 -15.84 -0.72 -17.22
C VAL A 189 -15.29 -0.35 -15.85
N ALA A 190 -14.37 -1.17 -15.35
CA ALA A 190 -13.52 -0.81 -14.24
C ALA A 190 -12.14 -0.39 -14.80
N ARG A 191 -11.59 0.71 -14.31
CA ARG A 191 -10.26 1.20 -14.71
C ARG A 191 -9.34 1.21 -13.53
N ASN A 192 -8.25 0.47 -13.65
CA ASN A 192 -7.13 0.65 -12.74
C ASN A 192 -6.41 1.96 -13.07
N ARG A 193 -6.04 2.74 -12.05
CA ARG A 193 -5.36 4.03 -12.21
C ARG A 193 -3.91 3.91 -11.77
N THR A 194 -3.04 4.67 -12.41
CA THR A 194 -1.64 4.78 -11.99
C THR A 194 -1.57 5.50 -10.65
N HIS A 195 -0.87 4.90 -9.69
CA HIS A 195 -0.55 5.48 -8.38
C HIS A 195 0.92 5.85 -8.35
N ALA A 196 1.23 7.07 -7.96
CA ALA A 196 2.58 7.52 -7.67
C ALA A 196 2.70 7.83 -6.17
N ASN A 197 3.70 7.25 -5.51
CA ASN A 197 3.96 7.40 -4.09
C ASN A 197 5.34 8.02 -3.90
N LEU A 198 5.39 9.22 -3.32
CA LEU A 198 6.63 9.84 -2.87
C LEU A 198 6.65 9.80 -1.34
N SER A 199 7.65 9.19 -0.75
CA SER A 199 7.79 9.16 0.71
C SER A 199 9.22 9.44 1.13
N ALA A 200 9.37 10.00 2.33
CA ALA A 200 10.65 10.16 2.97
C ALA A 200 10.51 10.05 4.49
N GLY A 201 11.60 9.70 5.14
CA GLY A 201 11.66 9.59 6.59
C GLY A 201 13.09 9.51 7.09
N PHE A 202 13.24 9.75 8.36
CA PHE A 202 14.53 9.59 9.02
C PHE A 202 14.34 9.08 10.44
N VAL A 203 15.42 8.57 11.03
CA VAL A 203 15.48 8.16 12.43
C VAL A 203 16.45 9.06 13.16
N THR A 204 16.03 9.55 14.32
CA THR A 204 16.89 10.29 15.24
C THR A 204 16.84 9.66 16.63
N GLU A 205 18.00 9.58 17.29
CA GLU A 205 18.11 9.13 18.67
C GLU A 205 17.79 10.30 19.59
N LEU A 206 16.72 10.17 20.39
CA LEU A 206 16.35 11.14 21.41
C LEU A 206 17.12 10.87 22.72
N SER A 207 17.38 9.59 22.98
CA SER A 207 18.18 9.11 24.11
C SER A 207 18.68 7.68 23.80
N PRO A 208 19.54 7.07 24.63
CA PRO A 208 19.99 5.67 24.44
C PRO A 208 18.86 4.65 24.38
N ILE A 209 17.68 4.98 24.91
CA ILE A 209 16.52 4.09 24.99
C ILE A 209 15.35 4.53 24.11
N PHE A 210 15.37 5.76 23.57
CA PHE A 210 14.30 6.28 22.72
C PHE A 210 14.81 6.76 21.38
N LYS A 211 14.13 6.31 20.31
CA LYS A 211 14.34 6.76 18.93
C LYS A 211 13.04 7.25 18.35
N LEU A 212 13.11 8.32 17.57
CA LEU A 212 11.97 8.90 16.86
C LEU A 212 12.16 8.73 15.36
N LYS A 213 11.14 8.22 14.69
CA LYS A 213 11.08 8.05 13.23
C LYS A 213 9.92 8.86 12.64
N PRO A 214 10.12 10.14 12.32
CA PRO A 214 9.17 10.89 11.51
C PRO A 214 9.28 10.48 10.05
N SER A 215 8.14 10.46 9.36
CA SER A 215 8.07 10.20 7.93
C SER A 215 6.82 10.81 7.32
N PHE A 216 6.82 10.96 6.00
CA PHE A 216 5.63 11.36 5.26
C PHE A 216 5.50 10.55 3.98
N MET A 217 4.29 10.51 3.44
CA MET A 217 4.01 10.02 2.11
C MET A 217 3.03 10.96 1.40
N ILE A 218 3.35 11.26 0.16
CA ILE A 218 2.45 11.93 -0.79
C ILE A 218 2.02 10.89 -1.80
N LYS A 219 0.72 10.66 -1.89
CA LYS A 219 0.11 9.74 -2.84
C LYS A 219 -0.67 10.52 -3.88
N GLN A 220 -0.34 10.31 -5.14
CA GLN A 220 -1.06 10.86 -6.29
C GLN A 220 -1.68 9.74 -7.10
N VAL A 221 -2.99 9.86 -7.34
CA VAL A 221 -3.75 8.99 -8.24
C VAL A 221 -4.31 9.84 -9.36
N ALA A 222 -4.18 9.37 -10.61
CA ALA A 222 -4.71 10.11 -11.75
C ALA A 222 -6.23 10.31 -11.64
N GLY A 223 -6.67 11.56 -11.55
CA GLY A 223 -8.08 11.94 -11.42
C GLY A 223 -8.60 11.94 -9.97
N ALA A 224 -7.74 11.88 -8.95
CA ALA A 224 -8.09 12.03 -7.55
C ALA A 224 -7.28 13.16 -6.90
N PRO A 225 -7.76 13.77 -5.80
CA PRO A 225 -6.99 14.70 -5.02
C PRO A 225 -5.70 14.07 -4.48
N VAL A 226 -4.66 14.88 -4.31
CA VAL A 226 -3.43 14.46 -3.65
C VAL A 226 -3.73 14.12 -2.20
N GLN A 227 -3.24 12.96 -1.75
CA GLN A 227 -3.32 12.54 -0.35
C GLN A 227 -1.95 12.65 0.31
N VAL A 228 -1.91 13.14 1.53
CA VAL A 228 -0.70 13.29 2.32
C VAL A 228 -0.87 12.55 3.64
N ASP A 229 0.08 11.67 3.94
CA ASP A 229 0.19 10.98 5.23
C ASP A 229 1.40 11.54 5.98
N LEU A 230 1.20 11.98 7.22
CA LEU A 230 2.26 12.42 8.13
C LEU A 230 2.36 11.43 9.28
N ASN A 231 3.54 10.89 9.55
CA ASN A 231 3.75 9.87 10.55
C ASN A 231 4.84 10.25 11.54
N ALA A 232 4.67 9.84 12.78
CA ALA A 232 5.70 9.88 13.80
C ALA A 232 5.64 8.59 14.62
N ASN A 233 6.73 7.81 14.65
CA ASN A 233 6.84 6.59 15.42
C ASN A 233 7.95 6.74 16.46
N LEU A 234 7.63 6.50 17.73
CA LEU A 234 8.54 6.49 18.85
C LEU A 234 8.88 5.05 19.23
N TYR A 235 10.14 4.70 19.24
CA TYR A 235 10.63 3.38 19.63
C TYR A 235 11.25 3.44 21.03
N TRP A 236 10.87 2.48 21.86
CA TRP A 236 11.48 2.23 23.16
C TRP A 236 12.32 0.95 23.09
N LEU A 237 13.63 1.09 23.33
CA LEU A 237 14.63 0.01 23.30
C LEU A 237 14.64 -0.81 21.98
N ASP A 238 14.12 -0.26 20.88
CA ASP A 238 13.89 -0.96 19.62
C ASP A 238 12.92 -2.17 19.72
N ILE A 239 12.26 -2.33 20.87
CA ILE A 239 11.36 -3.44 21.17
C ILE A 239 9.91 -3.02 20.94
N ILE A 240 9.50 -1.86 21.45
CA ILE A 240 8.12 -1.36 21.30
C ILE A 240 8.18 -0.08 20.50
N GLY A 241 7.39 -0.03 19.44
CA GLY A 241 7.13 1.15 18.63
C GLY A 241 5.69 1.62 18.81
N LEU A 242 5.50 2.89 19.15
CA LEU A 242 4.21 3.56 19.18
C LEU A 242 4.19 4.65 18.12
N GLY A 243 3.18 4.70 17.30
CA GLY A 243 3.07 5.64 16.21
C GLY A 243 1.73 6.34 16.13
N LEU A 244 1.78 7.56 15.60
CA LEU A 244 0.62 8.32 15.19
C LEU A 244 0.81 8.72 13.73
N SER A 245 -0.26 8.61 12.94
CA SER A 245 -0.29 9.04 11.56
C SER A 245 -1.56 9.83 11.29
N TYR A 246 -1.43 10.91 10.55
CA TYR A 246 -2.56 11.67 10.02
C TYR A 246 -2.59 11.54 8.51
N ARG A 247 -3.69 11.02 7.99
CA ARG A 247 -3.97 10.92 6.56
C ARG A 247 -4.98 11.98 6.15
N SER A 248 -4.55 12.87 5.28
CA SER A 248 -5.34 14.02 4.88
C SER A 248 -6.71 13.63 4.31
N GLY A 249 -7.78 14.14 4.94
CA GLY A 249 -9.16 13.93 4.51
C GLY A 249 -9.72 12.51 4.70
N ASP A 250 -8.99 11.61 5.40
CA ASP A 250 -9.38 10.21 5.55
C ASP A 250 -9.37 9.73 7.01
N ALA A 251 -8.22 9.67 7.67
CA ALA A 251 -8.11 9.02 8.97
C ALA A 251 -7.02 9.59 9.89
N LEU A 252 -7.24 9.44 11.19
CA LEU A 252 -6.20 9.47 12.20
C LEU A 252 -5.85 8.02 12.57
N VAL A 253 -4.56 7.65 12.50
CA VAL A 253 -4.09 6.29 12.67
C VAL A 253 -3.23 6.18 13.92
N THR A 254 -3.52 5.21 14.75
CA THR A 254 -2.66 4.79 15.87
C THR A 254 -1.96 3.48 15.49
N LEU A 255 -0.65 3.43 15.73
CA LEU A 255 0.21 2.30 15.38
C LEU A 255 0.89 1.73 16.62
N LEU A 256 0.92 0.42 16.72
CA LEU A 256 1.69 -0.33 17.71
C LEU A 256 2.54 -1.36 16.98
N GLU A 257 3.81 -1.45 17.36
CA GLU A 257 4.76 -2.43 16.84
C GLU A 257 5.53 -3.06 17.99
N ILE A 258 5.68 -4.39 17.99
CA ILE A 258 6.37 -5.13 19.05
C ILE A 258 7.34 -6.12 18.40
N GLN A 259 8.64 -6.03 18.78
CA GLN A 259 9.66 -7.00 18.44
C GLN A 259 9.61 -8.15 19.43
N LEU A 260 9.06 -9.30 19.01
CA LEU A 260 8.90 -10.47 19.88
C LEU A 260 10.22 -11.22 20.12
N ASN A 261 11.04 -11.29 19.07
CA ASN A 261 12.38 -11.87 19.13
C ASN A 261 13.23 -11.26 18.00
N ARG A 262 14.49 -11.72 17.84
CA ARG A 262 15.42 -11.15 16.84
C ARG A 262 14.90 -11.18 15.40
N ASN A 263 13.98 -12.08 15.10
CA ASN A 263 13.52 -12.34 13.72
C ASN A 263 12.06 -11.96 13.51
N LEU A 264 11.25 -11.86 14.57
CA LEU A 264 9.81 -11.75 14.47
C LEU A 264 9.32 -10.46 15.08
N ARG A 265 8.53 -9.70 14.31
CA ARG A 265 7.88 -8.47 14.70
C ARG A 265 6.40 -8.52 14.34
N ILE A 266 5.57 -8.07 15.24
CA ILE A 266 4.14 -7.90 15.01
C ILE A 266 3.79 -6.42 15.05
N GLY A 267 2.82 -6.03 14.26
CA GLY A 267 2.30 -4.68 14.20
C GLY A 267 0.78 -4.67 14.17
N TYR A 268 0.22 -3.61 14.70
CA TYR A 268 -1.22 -3.34 14.66
C TYR A 268 -1.44 -1.86 14.39
N ALA A 269 -2.38 -1.56 13.50
CA ALA A 269 -2.84 -0.20 13.27
C ALA A 269 -4.37 -0.12 13.38
N TYR A 270 -4.81 0.98 13.96
CA TYR A 270 -6.22 1.36 14.03
C TYR A 270 -6.40 2.72 13.36
N ASP A 271 -7.21 2.75 12.28
CA ASP A 271 -7.56 3.98 11.60
C ASP A 271 -8.94 4.44 12.09
N GLN A 272 -8.98 5.59 12.73
CA GLN A 272 -10.21 6.30 13.02
C GLN A 272 -10.58 7.18 11.83
N THR A 273 -11.68 6.87 11.18
CA THR A 273 -12.19 7.64 10.04
C THR A 273 -12.57 9.05 10.47
N VAL A 274 -12.01 10.07 9.79
CA VAL A 274 -12.33 11.49 10.01
C VAL A 274 -12.96 12.14 8.77
N SER A 275 -13.18 11.37 7.72
CA SER A 275 -13.85 11.81 6.49
C SER A 275 -15.37 11.93 6.70
N LYS A 276 -16.09 12.32 5.64
CA LYS A 276 -17.58 12.39 5.65
C LYS A 276 -18.27 11.07 5.98
N LEU A 277 -17.53 9.94 5.93
CA LEU A 277 -18.02 8.62 6.34
C LEU A 277 -18.00 8.42 7.85
N SER A 278 -17.33 9.29 8.60
CA SER A 278 -17.28 9.24 10.07
C SER A 278 -18.70 9.23 10.65
N GLY A 279 -18.95 8.29 11.57
CA GLY A 279 -20.28 8.09 12.16
C GLY A 279 -21.19 7.09 11.42
N ASN A 280 -20.88 6.75 10.15
CA ASN A 280 -21.62 5.73 9.38
C ASN A 280 -20.83 4.42 9.19
N VAL A 281 -19.55 4.44 9.53
CA VAL A 281 -18.66 3.27 9.40
C VAL A 281 -17.85 3.09 10.67
N GLY A 282 -17.55 1.85 11.02
CA GLY A 282 -16.60 1.51 12.07
C GLY A 282 -15.17 1.88 11.66
N GLY A 283 -14.24 1.74 12.61
CA GLY A 283 -12.83 1.94 12.36
C GLY A 283 -12.25 0.91 11.38
N THR A 284 -11.00 1.13 10.98
CA THR A 284 -10.25 0.19 10.14
C THR A 284 -9.14 -0.45 10.97
N HIS A 285 -8.98 -1.76 10.85
CA HIS A 285 -7.96 -2.51 11.54
C HIS A 285 -6.97 -3.10 10.55
N GLU A 286 -5.68 -3.03 10.90
CA GLU A 286 -4.60 -3.59 10.12
C GLU A 286 -3.64 -4.34 11.03
N ILE A 287 -3.30 -5.58 10.68
CA ILE A 287 -2.37 -6.44 11.41
C ILE A 287 -1.20 -6.76 10.50
N MET A 288 0.01 -6.69 11.02
CA MET A 288 1.25 -7.02 10.32
C MET A 288 2.02 -8.09 11.07
N LEU A 289 2.56 -9.03 10.32
CA LEU A 289 3.57 -9.98 10.77
C LEU A 289 4.80 -9.82 9.88
N ARG A 290 5.93 -9.45 10.46
CA ARG A 290 7.21 -9.32 9.78
C ARG A 290 8.20 -10.34 10.34
N THR A 291 8.88 -11.03 9.44
CA THR A 291 9.96 -11.94 9.82
C THR A 291 11.20 -11.67 8.98
N ASP A 292 12.35 -11.65 9.66
CA ASP A 292 13.67 -11.35 9.11
C ASP A 292 14.55 -12.59 9.25
N PHE A 293 15.04 -13.15 8.13
CA PHE A 293 15.88 -14.35 8.10
C PHE A 293 17.31 -13.99 7.71
N GLY A 294 18.22 -13.97 8.69
CA GLY A 294 19.63 -13.71 8.45
C GLY A 294 20.31 -14.85 7.69
N PHE A 295 21.02 -14.53 6.62
CA PHE A 295 21.83 -15.52 5.88
C PHE A 295 23.12 -15.90 6.62
N ASN A 296 23.60 -15.05 7.52
CA ASN A 296 24.82 -15.26 8.32
C ASN A 296 24.48 -15.37 9.80
N LYS A 297 24.67 -16.55 10.39
CA LYS A 297 24.44 -16.81 11.82
C LYS A 297 25.32 -15.92 12.75
N ASN A 298 26.44 -15.41 12.24
CA ASN A 298 27.40 -14.59 12.98
C ASN A 298 27.21 -13.08 12.82
N LYS A 299 26.29 -12.64 11.97
CA LYS A 299 26.00 -11.21 11.78
C LYS A 299 24.80 -10.85 12.64
N THR A 300 24.99 -10.00 13.62
CA THR A 300 23.88 -9.41 14.36
C THR A 300 23.05 -8.61 13.39
N LEU A 301 21.76 -8.94 13.27
CA LEU A 301 20.83 -8.12 12.47
C LEU A 301 20.78 -6.74 13.13
N THR A 302 21.39 -5.76 12.49
CA THR A 302 21.28 -4.37 12.96
C THR A 302 19.84 -3.94 12.71
N PRO A 303 19.14 -3.37 13.70
CA PRO A 303 17.81 -2.84 13.48
C PRO A 303 17.89 -1.77 12.38
N ARG A 304 17.47 -2.12 11.17
CA ARG A 304 17.24 -1.12 10.12
C ARG A 304 15.80 -0.70 10.20
N TYR A 305 15.61 0.59 10.33
CA TYR A 305 14.28 1.19 10.50
C TYR A 305 13.55 1.42 9.16
N PHE A 306 14.22 1.13 8.04
CA PHE A 306 13.69 1.30 6.69
C PHE A 306 13.96 0.08 5.82
#